data_d286935a5eef0dc3551a06f2aac7b9ed
#
_entry.id   d286935a5eef0dc3551a06f2aac7b9ed
#
_cell.length_a   1.000
_cell.length_b   1.000
_cell.length_c   1.000
_cell.angle_alpha   90.00
_cell.angle_beta   90.00
_cell.angle_gamma   90.00
#
_symmetry.space_group_name_H-M   'P 1'
#
loop_
_entity.id
_entity.type
_entity.pdbx_description
1 polymer ?
#
loop_
_entity_poly.entity_id
_entity_poly.type
_entity_poly.pdbx_seq_one_letter_code
_entity_poly.pdbx_strand_id
1 'polypeptide(L)'
;MLFVKTEDLKPGMRLAKPIYNRNGVMLYERNSKITSQGIISVNNFGLIGIYILEPAEPVPPMSEDDIEFERFQAMSIFEIKEILDAYSEGKKENNMYQFINQLLKKYGSLHHKINFIQNIRSNDDYVYKHSLNTAILCALISSRLGLEFKTQLDLTAAALLHDIGGLQIPNNIRRKKTIDLTMEDEKKITMCYQNSYDAFKANLDLSPDIKRILSAGLMLLHPDIPSATENVPKVIGAEILKVANCFDNMTAMKFGDEPLSEIAAIRYLLEMEDQFDRKIVDALLDSINILSPGVCVEFTNGDKGLVVTANDSNVLEPFVLSFNDNKLYNLADSKVAEQMKIKDIMKTMDNRHVVDREFLSQYMGKTLHMGEK
;
A
#
# COMPACT_ATOMS: atom_id res chain seq x y z
N MET A 1 -7.79 -6.44 12.76
CA MET A 1 -6.48 -7.12 12.50
C MET A 1 -5.38 -6.32 13.16
N LEU A 2 -4.53 -6.95 13.94
CA LEU A 2 -3.40 -6.31 14.62
C LEU A 2 -2.09 -6.74 13.96
N PHE A 3 -1.21 -5.78 13.66
CA PHE A 3 0.15 -6.09 13.27
C PHE A 3 0.97 -6.46 14.51
N VAL A 4 1.68 -7.59 14.47
CA VAL A 4 2.57 -8.05 15.54
C VAL A 4 3.94 -8.31 14.95
N LYS A 5 4.97 -7.69 15.56
CA LYS A 5 6.36 -7.92 15.17
C LYS A 5 6.74 -9.37 15.42
N THR A 6 7.68 -9.88 14.63
CA THR A 6 8.09 -11.28 14.73
C THR A 6 8.62 -11.64 16.11
N GLU A 7 9.30 -10.70 16.80
CA GLU A 7 9.81 -10.87 18.16
C GLU A 7 8.71 -10.97 19.24
N ASP A 8 7.51 -10.44 18.97
CA ASP A 8 6.38 -10.41 19.90
C ASP A 8 5.36 -11.54 19.66
N LEU A 9 5.62 -12.39 18.68
CA LEU A 9 4.71 -13.49 18.33
C LEU A 9 4.64 -14.53 19.46
N LYS A 10 3.43 -15.00 19.73
CA LYS A 10 3.16 -16.07 20.71
C LYS A 10 2.43 -17.21 20.04
N PRO A 11 2.75 -18.48 20.42
CA PRO A 11 2.00 -19.64 19.95
C PRO A 11 0.51 -19.51 20.26
N GLY A 12 -0.33 -19.92 19.31
CA GLY A 12 -1.79 -19.82 19.43
C GLY A 12 -2.41 -18.54 18.86
N MET A 13 -1.61 -17.55 18.49
CA MET A 13 -2.11 -16.38 17.74
C MET A 13 -2.68 -16.82 16.41
N ARG A 14 -3.83 -16.22 16.01
CA ARG A 14 -4.54 -16.55 14.77
C ARG A 14 -4.08 -15.61 13.64
N LEU A 15 -3.74 -16.21 12.50
CA LEU A 15 -3.29 -15.44 11.34
C LEU A 15 -4.45 -14.69 10.69
N ALA A 16 -4.28 -13.41 10.46
CA ALA A 16 -5.23 -12.60 9.69
C ALA A 16 -4.98 -12.69 8.18
N LYS A 17 -3.77 -13.04 7.77
CA LYS A 17 -3.36 -13.21 6.37
C LYS A 17 -2.61 -14.53 6.18
N PRO A 18 -2.67 -15.13 4.99
CA PRO A 18 -1.86 -16.30 4.68
C PRO A 18 -0.37 -15.94 4.59
N ILE A 19 0.49 -16.92 4.85
CA ILE A 19 1.95 -16.78 4.70
C ILE A 19 2.40 -17.68 3.56
N TYR A 20 3.10 -17.11 2.60
CA TYR A 20 3.67 -17.81 1.45
C TYR A 20 5.19 -17.89 1.58
N ASN A 21 5.77 -18.98 1.05
CA ASN A 21 7.22 -19.06 0.89
C ASN A 21 7.68 -18.29 -0.36
N ARG A 22 8.99 -18.29 -0.60
CA ARG A 22 9.60 -17.63 -1.78
C ARG A 22 9.09 -18.17 -3.12
N ASN A 23 8.49 -19.37 -3.14
CA ASN A 23 7.98 -20.04 -4.33
C ASN A 23 6.46 -19.84 -4.51
N GLY A 24 5.83 -18.91 -3.80
CA GLY A 24 4.39 -18.69 -3.85
C GLY A 24 3.57 -19.84 -3.25
N VAL A 25 4.23 -20.79 -2.57
CA VAL A 25 3.52 -21.90 -1.90
C VAL A 25 3.02 -21.38 -0.56
N MET A 26 1.72 -21.53 -0.34
CA MET A 26 1.10 -21.15 0.94
C MET A 26 1.59 -22.11 2.04
N LEU A 27 2.23 -21.53 3.05
CA LEU A 27 2.76 -22.28 4.21
C LEU A 27 1.76 -22.33 5.36
N TYR A 28 1.06 -21.23 5.58
CA TYR A 28 0.07 -21.08 6.64
C TYR A 28 -1.16 -20.38 6.06
N GLU A 29 -2.31 -20.99 6.31
CA GLU A 29 -3.60 -20.44 5.89
C GLU A 29 -4.06 -19.32 6.83
N ARG A 30 -4.89 -18.45 6.29
CA ARG A 30 -5.66 -17.49 7.08
C ARG A 30 -6.47 -18.22 8.14
N ASN A 31 -6.63 -17.62 9.32
CA ASN A 31 -7.33 -18.18 10.49
C ASN A 31 -6.62 -19.35 11.16
N SER A 32 -5.52 -19.88 10.63
CA SER A 32 -4.74 -20.90 11.34
C SER A 32 -4.06 -20.32 12.56
N LYS A 33 -3.85 -21.15 13.59
CA LYS A 33 -3.08 -20.78 14.79
C LYS A 33 -1.60 -21.02 14.54
N ILE A 34 -0.79 -19.99 14.77
CA ILE A 34 0.66 -20.14 14.65
C ILE A 34 1.19 -21.02 15.79
N THR A 35 2.07 -21.96 15.45
CA THR A 35 2.75 -22.82 16.40
C THR A 35 4.12 -22.26 16.76
N SER A 36 4.79 -22.80 17.80
CA SER A 36 6.18 -22.45 18.13
C SER A 36 7.10 -22.70 16.93
N GLN A 37 6.90 -23.80 16.20
CA GLN A 37 7.65 -24.07 14.97
C GLN A 37 7.34 -23.06 13.86
N GLY A 38 6.08 -22.62 13.78
CA GLY A 38 5.65 -21.57 12.86
C GLY A 38 6.35 -20.23 13.12
N ILE A 39 6.53 -19.86 14.39
CA ILE A 39 7.26 -18.65 14.78
C ILE A 39 8.72 -18.74 14.35
N ILE A 40 9.37 -19.88 14.56
CA ILE A 40 10.74 -20.13 14.09
C ILE A 40 10.83 -19.99 12.57
N SER A 41 9.84 -20.51 11.83
CA SER A 41 9.78 -20.41 10.38
C SER A 41 9.61 -18.95 9.93
N VAL A 42 8.73 -18.17 10.56
CA VAL A 42 8.53 -16.74 10.29
C VAL A 42 9.84 -15.96 10.52
N ASN A 43 10.57 -16.25 11.60
CA ASN A 43 11.88 -15.68 11.86
C ASN A 43 12.89 -16.05 10.76
N ASN A 44 12.96 -17.32 10.38
CA ASN A 44 13.88 -17.81 9.34
C ASN A 44 13.59 -17.21 7.95
N PHE A 45 12.32 -16.85 7.68
CA PHE A 45 11.94 -16.10 6.47
C PHE A 45 12.28 -14.61 6.55
N GLY A 46 12.77 -14.14 7.70
CA GLY A 46 13.13 -12.75 7.93
C GLY A 46 11.94 -11.79 7.87
N LEU A 47 10.71 -12.27 8.12
CA LEU A 47 9.52 -11.43 8.13
C LEU A 47 9.63 -10.40 9.26
N ILE A 48 9.29 -9.16 8.96
CA ILE A 48 9.31 -8.04 9.92
C ILE A 48 8.23 -8.25 10.98
N GLY A 49 7.10 -8.80 10.58
CA GLY A 49 5.96 -9.14 11.42
C GLY A 49 4.84 -9.74 10.59
N ILE A 50 3.75 -10.08 11.25
CA ILE A 50 2.55 -10.65 10.61
C ILE A 50 1.29 -10.01 11.17
N TYR A 51 0.21 -10.10 10.40
CA TYR A 51 -1.11 -9.67 10.86
C TYR A 51 -1.81 -10.82 11.57
N ILE A 52 -2.31 -10.55 12.76
CA ILE A 52 -3.08 -11.50 13.59
C ILE A 52 -4.52 -11.03 13.78
N LEU A 53 -5.41 -11.98 14.07
CA LEU A 53 -6.77 -11.73 14.52
C LEU A 53 -6.80 -11.76 16.04
N GLU A 54 -7.56 -10.84 16.63
CA GLU A 54 -7.90 -10.92 18.05
C GLU A 54 -8.66 -12.23 18.34
N PRO A 55 -8.61 -12.78 19.58
CA PRO A 55 -9.19 -14.07 19.89
C PRO A 55 -10.67 -14.24 19.48
N ALA A 56 -11.47 -13.18 19.63
CA ALA A 56 -12.89 -13.18 19.28
C ALA A 56 -13.18 -12.53 17.92
N GLU A 57 -12.15 -12.01 17.23
CA GLU A 57 -12.32 -11.34 15.95
C GLU A 57 -12.72 -12.34 14.86
N PRO A 58 -13.84 -12.11 14.13
CA PRO A 58 -14.21 -12.97 13.01
C PRO A 58 -13.19 -12.77 11.88
N VAL A 59 -13.01 -13.82 11.07
CA VAL A 59 -12.24 -13.69 9.83
C VAL A 59 -13.00 -12.73 8.91
N PRO A 60 -12.41 -11.60 8.49
CA PRO A 60 -13.07 -10.71 7.57
C PRO A 60 -13.42 -11.45 6.28
N PRO A 61 -14.60 -11.25 5.70
CA PRO A 61 -14.91 -11.83 4.40
C PRO A 61 -13.90 -11.30 3.37
N MET A 62 -13.47 -12.16 2.47
CA MET A 62 -12.67 -11.81 1.32
C MET A 62 -13.49 -12.03 0.06
N SER A 63 -13.48 -11.07 -0.83
CA SER A 63 -14.02 -11.24 -2.17
C SER A 63 -13.09 -12.12 -3.02
N GLU A 64 -13.59 -12.59 -4.15
CA GLU A 64 -12.74 -13.31 -5.13
C GLU A 64 -11.61 -12.39 -5.63
N ASP A 65 -11.89 -11.11 -5.82
CA ASP A 65 -10.90 -10.10 -6.21
C ASP A 65 -9.77 -9.95 -5.17
N ASP A 66 -10.11 -9.96 -3.87
CA ASP A 66 -9.11 -9.89 -2.80
C ASP A 66 -8.18 -11.10 -2.80
N ILE A 67 -8.76 -12.29 -2.97
CA ILE A 67 -7.99 -13.55 -3.05
C ILE A 67 -7.07 -13.52 -4.29
N GLU A 68 -7.61 -13.06 -5.40
CA GLU A 68 -6.84 -12.96 -6.64
C GLU A 68 -5.74 -11.90 -6.54
N PHE A 69 -5.98 -10.79 -5.85
CA PHE A 69 -4.98 -9.75 -5.61
C PHE A 69 -3.83 -10.26 -4.74
N GLU A 70 -4.11 -10.89 -3.59
CA GLU A 70 -3.08 -11.51 -2.74
C GLU A 70 -2.28 -12.58 -3.50
N ARG A 71 -2.97 -13.41 -4.30
CA ARG A 71 -2.32 -14.43 -5.14
C ARG A 71 -1.42 -13.82 -6.19
N PHE A 72 -1.88 -12.78 -6.88
CA PHE A 72 -1.07 -12.07 -7.87
C PHE A 72 0.19 -11.48 -7.25
N GLN A 73 0.07 -10.79 -6.10
CA GLN A 73 1.22 -10.26 -5.38
C GLN A 73 2.22 -11.37 -5.01
N ALA A 74 1.73 -12.50 -4.49
CA ALA A 74 2.59 -13.60 -4.06
C ALA A 74 3.33 -14.28 -5.22
N MET A 75 2.67 -14.42 -6.37
CA MET A 75 3.27 -15.09 -7.54
C MET A 75 4.21 -14.18 -8.33
N SER A 76 3.88 -12.89 -8.41
CA SER A 76 4.67 -11.93 -9.20
C SER A 76 6.06 -11.65 -8.62
N ILE A 77 6.25 -11.93 -7.33
CA ILE A 77 7.49 -11.56 -6.65
C ILE A 77 8.74 -12.24 -7.23
N PHE A 78 8.58 -13.44 -7.82
CA PHE A 78 9.71 -14.14 -8.47
C PHE A 78 10.15 -13.44 -9.74
N GLU A 79 9.18 -13.14 -10.59
CA GLU A 79 9.43 -12.48 -11.87
C GLU A 79 10.00 -11.07 -11.61
N ILE A 80 9.44 -10.34 -10.63
CA ILE A 80 9.98 -9.04 -10.21
C ILE A 80 11.42 -9.16 -9.71
N LYS A 81 11.71 -10.19 -8.92
CA LYS A 81 13.07 -10.41 -8.42
C LYS A 81 14.05 -10.63 -9.56
N GLU A 82 13.73 -11.49 -10.51
CA GLU A 82 14.57 -11.73 -11.68
C GLU A 82 14.80 -10.45 -12.50
N ILE A 83 13.73 -9.66 -12.73
CA ILE A 83 13.81 -8.39 -13.43
C ILE A 83 14.72 -7.40 -12.69
N LEU A 84 14.46 -7.14 -11.42
CA LEU A 84 15.21 -6.11 -10.68
C LEU A 84 16.66 -6.52 -10.41
N ASP A 85 16.92 -7.80 -10.12
CA ASP A 85 18.29 -8.30 -9.96
C ASP A 85 19.08 -8.15 -11.28
N ALA A 86 18.48 -8.47 -12.42
CA ALA A 86 19.12 -8.31 -13.73
C ALA A 86 19.46 -6.83 -14.02
N TYR A 87 18.53 -5.91 -13.80
CA TYR A 87 18.80 -4.47 -13.97
C TYR A 87 19.83 -3.93 -12.97
N SER A 88 19.79 -4.39 -11.71
CA SER A 88 20.77 -4.02 -10.68
C SER A 88 22.20 -4.47 -11.05
N GLU A 89 22.32 -5.60 -11.74
CA GLU A 89 23.60 -6.14 -12.23
C GLU A 89 24.00 -5.61 -13.62
N GLY A 90 23.20 -4.72 -14.22
CA GLY A 90 23.43 -4.19 -15.56
C GLY A 90 23.28 -5.25 -16.68
N LYS A 91 22.55 -6.33 -16.42
CA LYS A 91 22.26 -7.38 -17.39
C LYS A 91 21.05 -7.02 -18.24
N LYS A 92 21.00 -7.57 -19.45
CA LYS A 92 19.82 -7.44 -20.31
C LYS A 92 18.72 -8.34 -19.76
N GLU A 93 17.53 -7.75 -19.61
CA GLU A 93 16.34 -8.44 -19.16
C GLU A 93 15.23 -8.31 -20.24
N ASN A 94 14.59 -9.43 -20.61
CA ASN A 94 13.64 -9.46 -21.72
C ASN A 94 12.17 -9.60 -21.28
N ASN A 95 11.90 -9.91 -20.00
CA ASN A 95 10.56 -10.26 -19.53
C ASN A 95 9.80 -9.07 -18.92
N MET A 96 10.49 -7.97 -18.60
CA MET A 96 9.88 -6.80 -17.95
C MET A 96 8.63 -6.29 -18.67
N TYR A 97 8.69 -6.10 -19.98
CA TYR A 97 7.53 -5.61 -20.73
C TYR A 97 6.39 -6.62 -20.81
N GLN A 98 6.70 -7.92 -20.81
CA GLN A 98 5.68 -8.96 -20.74
C GLN A 98 4.96 -8.91 -19.41
N PHE A 99 5.70 -8.80 -18.31
CA PHE A 99 5.15 -8.64 -16.96
C PHE A 99 4.29 -7.37 -16.84
N ILE A 100 4.80 -6.22 -17.30
CA ILE A 100 4.06 -4.95 -17.26
C ILE A 100 2.75 -5.05 -18.05
N ASN A 101 2.75 -5.68 -19.22
CA ASN A 101 1.51 -5.87 -19.99
C ASN A 101 0.49 -6.74 -19.25
N GLN A 102 0.92 -7.78 -18.54
CA GLN A 102 0.04 -8.59 -17.68
C GLN A 102 -0.53 -7.76 -16.53
N LEU A 103 0.31 -6.96 -15.86
CA LEU A 103 -0.09 -6.07 -14.78
C LEU A 103 -1.10 -5.02 -15.26
N LEU A 104 -0.82 -4.34 -16.37
CA LEU A 104 -1.71 -3.33 -16.96
C LEU A 104 -3.04 -3.93 -17.43
N LYS A 105 -3.02 -5.12 -18.04
CA LYS A 105 -4.24 -5.83 -18.42
C LYS A 105 -5.12 -6.13 -17.20
N LYS A 106 -4.50 -6.40 -16.05
CA LYS A 106 -5.22 -6.76 -14.83
C LYS A 106 -5.68 -5.54 -14.02
N TYR A 107 -4.82 -4.54 -13.84
CA TYR A 107 -5.08 -3.40 -12.96
C TYR A 107 -5.23 -2.05 -13.69
N GLY A 108 -4.60 -1.90 -14.86
CA GLY A 108 -4.68 -0.68 -15.67
C GLY A 108 -6.00 -0.51 -16.44
N SER A 109 -6.94 -1.45 -16.35
CA SER A 109 -8.24 -1.41 -17.02
C SER A 109 -9.44 -1.63 -16.08
N LEU A 110 -9.20 -1.62 -14.77
CA LEU A 110 -10.27 -1.81 -13.79
C LEU A 110 -11.21 -0.59 -13.73
N HIS A 111 -12.52 -0.87 -13.74
CA HIS A 111 -13.57 0.15 -13.63
C HIS A 111 -14.14 0.27 -12.21
N HIS A 112 -13.74 -0.59 -11.29
CA HIS A 112 -14.15 -0.59 -9.89
C HIS A 112 -12.94 -0.38 -8.96
N LYS A 113 -13.20 -0.01 -7.72
CA LYS A 113 -12.17 0.11 -6.68
C LYS A 113 -11.79 -1.26 -6.16
N ILE A 114 -10.53 -1.45 -5.81
CA ILE A 114 -10.04 -2.67 -5.17
C ILE A 114 -9.68 -2.43 -3.71
N ASN A 115 -9.70 -3.49 -2.90
CA ASN A 115 -9.08 -3.49 -1.60
C ASN A 115 -7.57 -3.64 -1.78
N PHE A 116 -6.83 -2.51 -1.63
CA PHE A 116 -5.38 -2.55 -1.75
C PHE A 116 -4.77 -3.14 -0.49
N ILE A 117 -4.48 -4.44 -0.54
CA ILE A 117 -3.99 -5.20 0.60
C ILE A 117 -2.47 -5.17 0.63
N GLN A 118 -1.89 -4.61 1.69
CA GLN A 118 -0.43 -4.64 1.88
C GLN A 118 0.08 -6.07 2.06
N ASN A 119 1.13 -6.42 1.33
CA ASN A 119 1.80 -7.70 1.47
C ASN A 119 2.69 -7.74 2.73
N ILE A 120 2.90 -8.95 3.27
CA ILE A 120 3.83 -9.16 4.37
C ILE A 120 5.25 -9.07 3.80
N ARG A 121 6.13 -8.27 4.42
CA ARG A 121 7.48 -7.99 3.94
C ARG A 121 8.55 -8.53 4.87
N SER A 122 9.69 -8.88 4.30
CA SER A 122 10.95 -9.15 4.99
C SER A 122 12.01 -8.14 4.56
N ASN A 123 13.11 -8.06 5.30
CA ASN A 123 14.24 -7.21 4.88
C ASN A 123 14.82 -7.60 3.52
N ASP A 124 14.73 -8.89 3.17
CA ASP A 124 15.32 -9.42 1.94
C ASP A 124 14.42 -9.22 0.72
N ASP A 125 13.11 -9.07 0.92
CA ASP A 125 12.13 -8.93 -0.17
C ASP A 125 11.43 -7.56 -0.22
N TYR A 126 11.80 -6.65 0.68
CA TYR A 126 11.16 -5.35 0.82
C TYR A 126 11.13 -4.57 -0.50
N VAL A 127 12.29 -4.39 -1.14
CA VAL A 127 12.41 -3.62 -2.39
C VAL A 127 11.55 -4.20 -3.50
N TYR A 128 11.56 -5.53 -3.67
CA TYR A 128 10.77 -6.20 -4.71
C TYR A 128 9.27 -6.02 -4.51
N LYS A 129 8.80 -6.16 -3.26
CA LYS A 129 7.38 -6.01 -2.91
C LYS A 129 6.93 -4.56 -2.97
N HIS A 130 7.81 -3.63 -2.57
CA HIS A 130 7.58 -2.20 -2.69
C HIS A 130 7.46 -1.78 -4.16
N SER A 131 8.39 -2.19 -5.00
CA SER A 131 8.36 -1.90 -6.44
C SER A 131 7.10 -2.47 -7.12
N LEU A 132 6.69 -3.70 -6.76
CA LEU A 132 5.45 -4.29 -7.28
C LEU A 132 4.22 -3.46 -6.88
N ASN A 133 4.09 -3.15 -5.59
CA ASN A 133 2.95 -2.40 -5.08
C ASN A 133 2.88 -1.00 -5.70
N THR A 134 4.02 -0.31 -5.79
CA THR A 134 4.11 1.00 -6.43
C THR A 134 3.72 0.93 -7.91
N ALA A 135 4.15 -0.12 -8.62
CA ALA A 135 3.77 -0.33 -10.03
C ALA A 135 2.26 -0.59 -10.20
N ILE A 136 1.64 -1.37 -9.31
CA ILE A 136 0.19 -1.59 -9.32
C ILE A 136 -0.56 -0.27 -9.06
N LEU A 137 -0.15 0.50 -8.05
CA LEU A 137 -0.75 1.80 -7.76
C LEU A 137 -0.59 2.78 -8.92
N CYS A 138 0.58 2.84 -9.56
CA CYS A 138 0.79 3.66 -10.75
C CYS A 138 -0.11 3.24 -11.92
N ALA A 139 -0.31 1.94 -12.14
CA ALA A 139 -1.22 1.43 -13.16
C ALA A 139 -2.67 1.84 -12.89
N LEU A 140 -3.13 1.71 -11.65
CA LEU A 140 -4.47 2.10 -11.22
C LEU A 140 -4.68 3.62 -11.38
N ILE A 141 -3.80 4.44 -10.84
CA ILE A 141 -3.88 5.90 -10.88
C ILE A 141 -3.85 6.41 -12.33
N SER A 142 -2.91 5.92 -13.14
CA SER A 142 -2.77 6.35 -14.54
C SER A 142 -3.99 5.99 -15.40
N SER A 143 -4.61 4.85 -15.12
CA SER A 143 -5.89 4.44 -15.73
C SER A 143 -7.03 5.39 -15.36
N ARG A 144 -7.18 5.75 -14.08
CA ARG A 144 -8.19 6.69 -13.61
C ARG A 144 -8.01 8.08 -14.18
N LEU A 145 -6.77 8.51 -14.41
CA LEU A 145 -6.45 9.77 -15.08
C LEU A 145 -6.66 9.72 -16.59
N GLY A 146 -7.00 8.56 -17.16
CA GLY A 146 -7.23 8.38 -18.60
C GLY A 146 -5.95 8.54 -19.43
N LEU A 147 -4.77 8.23 -18.88
CA LEU A 147 -3.52 8.34 -19.62
C LEU A 147 -3.45 7.30 -20.74
N GLU A 148 -2.81 7.66 -21.85
CA GLU A 148 -2.60 6.74 -22.97
C GLU A 148 -1.82 5.50 -22.55
N PHE A 149 -2.13 4.35 -23.18
CA PHE A 149 -1.51 3.07 -22.84
C PHE A 149 0.02 3.09 -22.87
N LYS A 150 0.63 3.80 -23.82
CA LYS A 150 2.09 3.96 -23.86
C LYS A 150 2.63 4.65 -22.62
N THR A 151 1.95 5.71 -22.17
CA THR A 151 2.34 6.45 -20.93
C THR A 151 2.15 5.57 -19.69
N GLN A 152 1.07 4.80 -19.62
CA GLN A 152 0.86 3.83 -18.53
C GLN A 152 1.97 2.77 -18.51
N LEU A 153 2.38 2.26 -19.68
CA LEU A 153 3.46 1.26 -19.81
C LEU A 153 4.79 1.84 -19.34
N ASP A 154 5.18 3.03 -19.83
CA ASP A 154 6.43 3.69 -19.46
C ASP A 154 6.47 4.04 -17.97
N LEU A 155 5.34 4.51 -17.39
CA LEU A 155 5.21 4.80 -15.97
C LEU A 155 5.32 3.53 -15.11
N THR A 156 4.64 2.45 -15.51
CA THR A 156 4.68 1.18 -14.77
C THR A 156 6.08 0.58 -14.79
N ALA A 157 6.80 0.69 -15.93
CA ALA A 157 8.21 0.30 -16.02
C ALA A 157 9.09 1.14 -15.08
N ALA A 158 8.91 2.46 -15.08
CA ALA A 158 9.63 3.33 -14.17
C ALA A 158 9.32 3.00 -12.70
N ALA A 159 8.05 2.72 -12.37
CA ALA A 159 7.63 2.34 -11.02
C ALA A 159 8.23 1.00 -10.56
N LEU A 160 8.43 0.03 -11.46
CA LEU A 160 9.15 -1.20 -11.11
C LEU A 160 10.62 -0.94 -10.79
N LEU A 161 11.27 -0.03 -11.53
CA LEU A 161 12.71 0.19 -11.46
C LEU A 161 13.15 1.25 -10.43
N HIS A 162 12.23 2.09 -9.92
CA HIS A 162 12.57 3.29 -9.17
C HIS A 162 13.38 3.05 -7.90
N ASP A 163 13.17 1.91 -7.23
CA ASP A 163 13.79 1.60 -5.93
C ASP A 163 14.97 0.59 -6.04
N ILE A 164 15.52 0.37 -7.24
CA ILE A 164 16.67 -0.54 -7.43
C ILE A 164 17.86 -0.13 -6.56
N GLY A 165 18.06 1.15 -6.29
CA GLY A 165 19.08 1.64 -5.36
C GLY A 165 19.01 0.98 -3.99
N GLY A 166 17.81 0.68 -3.53
CA GLY A 166 17.56 -0.04 -2.29
C GLY A 166 18.16 -1.44 -2.23
N LEU A 167 18.33 -2.13 -3.37
CA LEU A 167 19.00 -3.44 -3.43
C LEU A 167 20.49 -3.35 -3.16
N GLN A 168 21.11 -2.21 -3.43
CA GLN A 168 22.54 -1.97 -3.24
C GLN A 168 22.86 -1.52 -1.81
N ILE A 169 21.86 -1.18 -0.99
CA ILE A 169 22.07 -0.78 0.40
C ILE A 169 22.56 -2.00 1.21
N PRO A 170 23.69 -1.89 1.92
CA PRO A 170 24.23 -2.98 2.74
C PRO A 170 23.23 -3.48 3.79
N ASN A 171 23.18 -4.80 4.00
CA ASN A 171 22.21 -5.43 4.91
C ASN A 171 22.29 -4.90 6.36
N ASN A 172 23.48 -4.53 6.83
CA ASN A 172 23.65 -3.95 8.16
C ASN A 172 23.03 -2.55 8.28
N ILE A 173 22.88 -1.81 7.19
CA ILE A 173 22.19 -0.51 7.16
C ILE A 173 20.69 -0.74 7.01
N ARG A 174 20.29 -1.61 6.08
CA ARG A 174 18.89 -1.94 5.76
C ARG A 174 18.09 -2.45 6.97
N ARG A 175 18.76 -3.04 7.95
CA ARG A 175 18.17 -3.57 9.20
C ARG A 175 18.11 -2.56 10.34
N LYS A 176 18.62 -1.35 10.16
CA LYS A 176 18.52 -0.28 11.17
C LYS A 176 17.13 0.36 11.13
N LYS A 177 16.68 0.82 12.30
CA LYS A 177 15.54 1.74 12.37
C LYS A 177 15.96 3.08 11.81
N THR A 178 15.00 3.83 11.24
CA THR A 178 15.28 5.17 10.69
C THR A 178 15.98 6.07 11.72
N ILE A 179 15.56 6.00 12.99
CA ILE A 179 16.14 6.80 14.08
C ILE A 179 17.58 6.37 14.45
N ASP A 180 18.00 5.15 14.09
CA ASP A 180 19.32 4.60 14.39
C ASP A 180 20.32 4.79 13.23
N LEU A 181 19.90 5.42 12.13
CA LEU A 181 20.77 5.72 11.00
C LEU A 181 21.77 6.83 11.38
N THR A 182 23.03 6.59 11.06
CA THR A 182 24.08 7.60 11.20
C THR A 182 24.21 8.44 9.92
N MET A 183 24.82 9.61 10.01
CA MET A 183 25.11 10.42 8.80
C MET A 183 25.95 9.68 7.75
N GLU A 184 26.77 8.70 8.18
CA GLU A 184 27.54 7.85 7.27
C GLU A 184 26.64 6.84 6.56
N ASP A 185 25.64 6.28 7.26
CA ASP A 185 24.64 5.38 6.68
C ASP A 185 23.79 6.14 5.64
N GLU A 186 23.32 7.34 5.98
CA GLU A 186 22.55 8.19 5.08
C GLU A 186 23.31 8.53 3.80
N LYS A 187 24.60 8.89 3.92
CA LYS A 187 25.48 9.09 2.76
C LYS A 187 25.59 7.85 1.89
N LYS A 188 25.73 6.66 2.50
CA LYS A 188 25.79 5.40 1.75
C LYS A 188 24.48 5.12 1.02
N ILE A 189 23.33 5.36 1.68
CA ILE A 189 22.01 5.24 1.07
C ILE A 189 21.89 6.18 -0.14
N THR A 190 22.22 7.47 0.04
CA THR A 190 22.21 8.47 -1.04
C THR A 190 23.09 8.04 -2.21
N MET A 191 24.30 7.51 -1.94
CA MET A 191 25.19 7.01 -2.99
C MET A 191 24.57 5.82 -3.76
N CYS A 192 23.86 4.90 -3.11
CA CYS A 192 23.21 3.79 -3.79
C CYS A 192 22.15 4.29 -4.78
N TYR A 193 21.34 5.28 -4.40
CA TYR A 193 20.35 5.89 -5.31
C TYR A 193 20.99 6.73 -6.41
N GLN A 194 22.08 7.47 -6.11
CA GLN A 194 22.84 8.19 -7.13
C GLN A 194 23.41 7.24 -8.18
N ASN A 195 24.00 6.11 -7.77
CA ASN A 195 24.52 5.10 -8.69
C ASN A 195 23.41 4.53 -9.59
N SER A 196 22.21 4.30 -9.04
CA SER A 196 21.06 3.84 -9.81
C SER A 196 20.60 4.87 -10.84
N TYR A 197 20.58 6.14 -10.45
CA TYR A 197 20.24 7.25 -11.35
C TYR A 197 21.21 7.31 -12.53
N ASP A 198 22.51 7.21 -12.28
CA ASP A 198 23.54 7.24 -13.33
C ASP A 198 23.46 6.01 -14.25
N ALA A 199 23.17 4.82 -13.66
CA ALA A 199 22.96 3.60 -14.42
C ALA A 199 21.75 3.70 -15.35
N PHE A 200 20.63 4.27 -14.91
CA PHE A 200 19.45 4.48 -15.76
C PHE A 200 19.73 5.44 -16.91
N LYS A 201 20.45 6.54 -16.66
CA LYS A 201 20.86 7.47 -17.73
C LYS A 201 21.68 6.77 -18.81
N ALA A 202 22.59 5.90 -18.40
CA ALA A 202 23.48 5.16 -19.30
C ALA A 202 22.82 3.97 -20.03
N ASN A 203 21.74 3.41 -19.49
CA ASN A 203 21.09 2.22 -20.01
C ASN A 203 20.42 2.49 -21.37
N LEU A 204 20.88 1.80 -22.43
CA LEU A 204 20.39 1.97 -23.80
C LEU A 204 19.08 1.23 -24.08
N ASP A 205 18.73 0.25 -23.28
CA ASP A 205 17.52 -0.58 -23.47
C ASP A 205 16.24 0.09 -22.91
N LEU A 206 16.38 1.14 -22.08
CA LEU A 206 15.24 1.91 -21.56
C LEU A 206 14.84 3.03 -22.53
N SER A 207 13.52 3.17 -22.75
CA SER A 207 12.99 4.28 -23.56
C SER A 207 13.33 5.65 -22.96
N PRO A 208 13.43 6.70 -23.79
CA PRO A 208 13.64 8.06 -23.29
C PRO A 208 12.57 8.51 -22.28
N ASP A 209 11.32 8.08 -22.47
CA ASP A 209 10.21 8.43 -21.57
C ASP A 209 10.36 7.74 -20.20
N ILE A 210 10.74 6.46 -20.16
CA ILE A 210 11.05 5.76 -18.90
C ILE A 210 12.19 6.46 -18.16
N LYS A 211 13.29 6.79 -18.86
CA LYS A 211 14.42 7.52 -18.27
C LYS A 211 14.02 8.87 -17.71
N ARG A 212 13.16 9.59 -18.41
CA ARG A 212 12.65 10.89 -17.97
C ARG A 212 11.81 10.77 -16.69
N ILE A 213 10.92 9.76 -16.63
CA ILE A 213 10.10 9.49 -15.42
C ILE A 213 10.98 9.07 -14.26
N LEU A 214 11.93 8.14 -14.47
CA LEU A 214 12.85 7.70 -13.43
C LEU A 214 13.72 8.82 -12.90
N SER A 215 14.29 9.65 -13.79
CA SER A 215 15.13 10.77 -13.38
C SER A 215 14.36 11.78 -12.57
N ALA A 216 13.18 12.19 -13.04
CA ALA A 216 12.33 13.12 -12.30
C ALA A 216 11.81 12.50 -10.99
N GLY A 217 11.38 11.23 -11.02
CA GLY A 217 10.89 10.52 -9.85
C GLY A 217 11.96 10.37 -8.77
N LEU A 218 13.17 9.95 -9.11
CA LEU A 218 14.26 9.83 -8.14
C LEU A 218 14.62 11.17 -7.49
N MET A 219 14.61 12.27 -8.25
CA MET A 219 14.84 13.61 -7.68
C MET A 219 13.73 14.05 -6.72
N LEU A 220 12.46 13.68 -7.00
CA LEU A 220 11.34 13.98 -6.11
C LEU A 220 11.36 13.12 -4.84
N LEU A 221 11.82 11.87 -4.93
CA LEU A 221 11.84 10.91 -3.83
C LEU A 221 13.10 11.03 -2.96
N HIS A 222 14.21 11.43 -3.56
CA HIS A 222 15.53 11.53 -2.93
C HIS A 222 16.17 12.90 -3.22
N PRO A 223 15.66 13.99 -2.63
CA PRO A 223 16.14 15.34 -2.89
C PRO A 223 17.62 15.57 -2.50
N ASP A 224 18.17 14.70 -1.66
CA ASP A 224 19.57 14.76 -1.21
C ASP A 224 20.57 14.18 -2.23
N ILE A 225 20.08 13.59 -3.33
CA ILE A 225 20.95 13.13 -4.41
C ILE A 225 21.61 14.35 -5.07
N PRO A 226 22.96 14.37 -5.24
CA PRO A 226 23.66 15.52 -5.83
C PRO A 226 23.12 15.98 -7.18
N SER A 227 22.62 15.07 -8.00
CA SER A 227 22.00 15.38 -9.30
C SER A 227 20.59 15.99 -9.18
N ALA A 228 19.97 16.00 -8.01
CA ALA A 228 18.63 16.57 -7.79
C ALA A 228 18.58 18.10 -7.81
N THR A 229 19.73 18.77 -7.88
CA THR A 229 19.81 20.24 -7.97
C THR A 229 19.49 20.78 -9.37
N GLU A 230 19.36 19.93 -10.38
CA GLU A 230 18.95 20.31 -11.73
C GLU A 230 17.45 20.65 -11.75
N ASN A 231 17.11 21.69 -12.56
CA ASN A 231 15.71 22.11 -12.72
C ASN A 231 14.95 21.04 -13.52
N VAL A 232 14.25 20.14 -12.82
CA VAL A 232 13.55 18.99 -13.43
C VAL A 232 12.19 19.47 -13.94
N PRO A 233 11.90 19.31 -15.23
CA PRO A 233 10.57 19.64 -15.75
C PRO A 233 9.49 18.78 -15.06
N LYS A 234 8.32 19.36 -14.78
CA LYS A 234 7.19 18.63 -14.21
C LYS A 234 6.77 17.50 -15.15
N VAL A 235 6.91 16.26 -14.70
CA VAL A 235 6.60 15.04 -15.44
C VAL A 235 5.46 14.33 -14.73
N ILE A 236 4.30 14.21 -15.38
CA ILE A 236 3.10 13.60 -14.76
C ILE A 236 3.37 12.20 -14.23
N GLY A 237 4.16 11.39 -14.95
CA GLY A 237 4.53 10.04 -14.49
C GLY A 237 5.35 10.06 -13.19
N ALA A 238 6.24 11.06 -13.00
CA ALA A 238 7.02 11.20 -11.77
C ALA A 238 6.15 11.65 -10.58
N GLU A 239 5.18 12.53 -10.83
CA GLU A 239 4.22 12.95 -9.80
C GLU A 239 3.31 11.79 -9.37
N ILE A 240 2.85 10.96 -10.31
CA ILE A 240 2.08 9.73 -9.99
C ILE A 240 2.95 8.76 -9.20
N LEU A 241 4.19 8.53 -9.63
CA LEU A 241 5.15 7.68 -8.94
C LEU A 241 5.37 8.15 -7.49
N LYS A 242 5.52 9.47 -7.27
CA LYS A 242 5.67 10.06 -5.95
C LYS A 242 4.49 9.76 -5.04
N VAL A 243 3.25 9.93 -5.51
CA VAL A 243 2.04 9.64 -4.73
C VAL A 243 1.96 8.14 -4.39
N ALA A 244 2.15 7.26 -5.38
CA ALA A 244 2.09 5.82 -5.22
C ALA A 244 3.17 5.30 -4.24
N ASN A 245 4.41 5.77 -4.40
CA ASN A 245 5.54 5.44 -3.52
C ASN A 245 5.29 5.91 -2.09
N CYS A 246 4.82 7.14 -1.91
CA CYS A 246 4.54 7.70 -0.59
C CYS A 246 3.44 6.91 0.12
N PHE A 247 2.33 6.61 -0.56
CA PHE A 247 1.23 5.82 -0.01
C PHE A 247 1.69 4.42 0.40
N ASP A 248 2.38 3.68 -0.47
CA ASP A 248 2.89 2.35 -0.14
C ASP A 248 3.88 2.40 1.03
N ASN A 249 4.79 3.38 1.03
CA ASN A 249 5.77 3.54 2.10
C ASN A 249 5.15 3.86 3.46
N MET A 250 4.06 4.62 3.50
CA MET A 250 3.36 4.93 4.74
C MET A 250 2.54 3.76 5.29
N THR A 251 1.92 2.99 4.39
CA THR A 251 0.99 1.91 4.79
C THR A 251 1.65 0.53 4.88
N ALA A 252 2.86 0.39 4.36
CA ALA A 252 3.62 -0.86 4.42
C ALA A 252 4.38 -1.02 5.75
N MET A 253 4.56 -2.28 6.13
CA MET A 253 5.42 -2.63 7.24
C MET A 253 6.88 -2.34 6.92
N LYS A 254 7.56 -1.62 7.82
CA LYS A 254 9.00 -1.36 7.78
C LYS A 254 9.68 -1.90 9.01
N PHE A 255 10.96 -2.19 8.90
CA PHE A 255 11.74 -2.59 10.05
C PHE A 255 11.82 -1.43 11.05
N GLY A 256 11.27 -1.65 12.24
CA GLY A 256 11.33 -0.68 13.33
C GLY A 256 10.22 0.37 13.40
N ASP A 257 9.46 0.56 12.31
CA ASP A 257 8.37 1.53 12.25
C ASP A 257 7.02 0.80 12.15
N GLU A 258 5.99 1.35 12.79
CA GLU A 258 4.62 0.88 12.62
C GLU A 258 4.02 1.49 11.35
N PRO A 259 3.30 0.71 10.53
CA PRO A 259 2.60 1.25 9.37
C PRO A 259 1.48 2.19 9.80
N LEU A 260 1.28 3.26 9.04
CA LEU A 260 0.09 4.08 9.16
C LEU A 260 -1.13 3.30 8.62
N SER A 261 -2.31 3.69 9.08
CA SER A 261 -3.53 3.27 8.40
C SER A 261 -3.67 3.95 7.05
N GLU A 262 -4.46 3.36 6.16
CA GLU A 262 -4.77 3.95 4.86
C GLU A 262 -5.42 5.33 5.02
N ILE A 263 -6.26 5.53 6.05
CA ILE A 263 -6.88 6.84 6.34
C ILE A 263 -5.83 7.87 6.71
N ALA A 264 -4.91 7.52 7.60
CA ALA A 264 -3.84 8.43 8.02
C ALA A 264 -2.93 8.79 6.83
N ALA A 265 -2.60 7.83 5.98
CA ALA A 265 -1.82 8.05 4.78
C ALA A 265 -2.54 8.96 3.76
N ILE A 266 -3.83 8.71 3.50
CA ILE A 266 -4.62 9.56 2.61
C ILE A 266 -4.76 10.99 3.16
N ARG A 267 -5.02 11.13 4.46
CA ARG A 267 -5.09 12.44 5.09
C ARG A 267 -3.80 13.22 4.91
N TYR A 268 -2.66 12.58 5.13
CA TYR A 268 -1.35 13.18 4.89
C TYR A 268 -1.20 13.67 3.44
N LEU A 269 -1.56 12.83 2.45
CA LEU A 269 -1.48 13.22 1.04
C LEU A 269 -2.40 14.39 0.69
N LEU A 270 -3.57 14.46 1.31
CA LEU A 270 -4.53 15.54 1.12
C LEU A 270 -4.13 16.86 1.79
N GLU A 271 -3.49 16.79 2.96
CA GLU A 271 -3.04 17.97 3.73
C GLU A 271 -1.78 18.62 3.13
N MET A 272 -0.95 17.84 2.41
CA MET A 272 0.28 18.32 1.79
C MET A 272 0.06 18.79 0.33
N GLU A 273 -0.90 19.69 0.11
CA GLU A 273 -1.32 20.18 -1.21
C GLU A 273 -0.16 20.80 -2.03
N ASP A 274 0.83 21.41 -1.37
CA ASP A 274 2.00 21.95 -2.03
C ASP A 274 2.95 20.86 -2.57
N GLN A 275 2.85 19.64 -2.05
CA GLN A 275 3.74 18.54 -2.41
C GLN A 275 3.08 17.52 -3.35
N PHE A 276 1.76 17.36 -3.29
CA PHE A 276 1.02 16.35 -4.04
C PHE A 276 -0.09 16.99 -4.86
N ASP A 277 -0.12 16.66 -6.16
CA ASP A 277 -1.19 17.11 -7.05
C ASP A 277 -2.52 16.47 -6.65
N ARG A 278 -3.50 17.30 -6.30
CA ARG A 278 -4.81 16.88 -5.84
C ARG A 278 -5.50 15.90 -6.80
N LYS A 279 -5.38 16.10 -8.11
CA LYS A 279 -6.00 15.21 -9.11
C LYS A 279 -5.41 13.81 -9.07
N ILE A 280 -4.12 13.69 -8.78
CA ILE A 280 -3.45 12.38 -8.65
C ILE A 280 -3.91 11.68 -7.36
N VAL A 281 -4.03 12.42 -6.25
CA VAL A 281 -4.55 11.87 -4.99
C VAL A 281 -6.01 11.45 -5.15
N ASP A 282 -6.84 12.24 -5.82
CA ASP A 282 -8.24 11.87 -6.11
C ASP A 282 -8.30 10.61 -6.98
N ALA A 283 -7.43 10.46 -7.98
CA ALA A 283 -7.35 9.25 -8.80
C ALA A 283 -6.91 8.01 -7.99
N LEU A 284 -6.05 8.17 -6.97
CA LEU A 284 -5.75 7.11 -6.01
C LEU A 284 -6.99 6.73 -5.20
N LEU A 285 -7.73 7.71 -4.67
CA LEU A 285 -8.97 7.50 -3.91
C LEU A 285 -10.07 6.83 -4.75
N ASP A 286 -10.10 7.08 -6.06
CA ASP A 286 -11.01 6.43 -6.99
C ASP A 286 -10.57 5.02 -7.39
N SER A 287 -9.36 4.63 -7.06
CA SER A 287 -8.79 3.33 -7.40
C SER A 287 -8.88 2.29 -6.29
N ILE A 288 -8.86 2.73 -5.03
CA ILE A 288 -8.80 1.84 -3.87
C ILE A 288 -9.92 2.12 -2.86
N ASN A 289 -10.36 1.06 -2.19
CA ASN A 289 -11.30 1.14 -1.08
C ASN A 289 -10.57 1.55 0.20
N ILE A 290 -10.99 2.64 0.82
CA ILE A 290 -10.43 3.12 2.10
C ILE A 290 -11.40 2.83 3.25
N LEU A 291 -12.64 3.27 3.14
CA LEU A 291 -13.70 3.11 4.13
C LEU A 291 -14.86 2.32 3.54
N SER A 292 -14.60 1.03 3.31
CA SER A 292 -15.65 0.12 2.82
C SER A 292 -16.71 -0.16 3.88
N PRO A 293 -17.95 -0.46 3.48
CA PRO A 293 -18.96 -0.96 4.39
C PRO A 293 -18.46 -2.14 5.22
N GLY A 294 -18.72 -2.12 6.52
CA GLY A 294 -18.25 -3.13 7.48
C GLY A 294 -16.93 -2.79 8.18
N VAL A 295 -16.25 -1.71 7.81
CA VAL A 295 -15.05 -1.23 8.50
C VAL A 295 -15.45 -0.53 9.80
N CYS A 296 -14.85 -0.93 10.93
CA CYS A 296 -15.01 -0.25 12.21
C CYS A 296 -14.05 0.92 12.33
N VAL A 297 -14.56 2.06 12.80
CA VAL A 297 -13.81 3.32 12.92
C VAL A 297 -13.87 3.89 14.34
N GLU A 298 -12.82 4.59 14.72
CA GLU A 298 -12.76 5.44 15.91
C GLU A 298 -12.94 6.90 15.49
N PHE A 299 -13.76 7.64 16.22
CA PHE A 299 -13.97 9.06 15.98
C PHE A 299 -13.07 9.92 16.87
N THR A 300 -12.93 11.19 16.50
CA THR A 300 -12.10 12.17 17.24
C THR A 300 -12.60 12.43 18.65
N ASN A 301 -13.89 12.21 18.92
CA ASN A 301 -14.50 12.32 20.25
C ASN A 301 -14.32 11.06 21.12
N GLY A 302 -13.64 10.03 20.61
CA GLY A 302 -13.42 8.76 21.28
C GLY A 302 -14.54 7.72 21.08
N ASP A 303 -15.65 8.10 20.43
CA ASP A 303 -16.71 7.18 20.08
C ASP A 303 -16.25 6.21 18.99
N LYS A 304 -17.01 5.14 18.80
CA LYS A 304 -16.73 4.10 17.81
C LYS A 304 -17.95 3.85 16.95
N GLY A 305 -17.72 3.41 15.74
CA GLY A 305 -18.81 3.12 14.81
C GLY A 305 -18.42 2.18 13.70
N LEU A 306 -19.41 1.86 12.88
CA LEU A 306 -19.28 0.98 11.72
C LEU A 306 -19.63 1.77 10.47
N VAL A 307 -18.79 1.69 9.45
CA VAL A 307 -19.13 2.22 8.12
C VAL A 307 -20.25 1.37 7.52
N VAL A 308 -21.37 2.01 7.22
CA VAL A 308 -22.54 1.34 6.61
C VAL A 308 -22.55 1.52 5.11
N THR A 309 -22.22 2.73 4.64
CA THR A 309 -22.19 3.04 3.20
C THR A 309 -21.06 4.04 2.96
N ALA A 310 -20.26 3.81 1.92
CA ALA A 310 -19.26 4.76 1.47
C ALA A 310 -19.93 6.04 0.93
N ASN A 311 -19.18 7.14 0.92
CA ASN A 311 -19.57 8.37 0.27
C ASN A 311 -18.65 8.58 -0.94
N ASP A 312 -19.23 8.50 -2.13
CA ASP A 312 -18.47 8.62 -3.38
C ASP A 312 -17.92 10.05 -3.60
N SER A 313 -18.57 11.06 -3.00
CA SER A 313 -18.15 12.46 -3.11
C SER A 313 -17.02 12.83 -2.14
N ASN A 314 -16.96 12.18 -0.97
CA ASN A 314 -15.89 12.34 0.01
C ASN A 314 -15.65 11.04 0.77
N VAL A 315 -14.58 10.35 0.40
CA VAL A 315 -14.24 9.03 0.94
C VAL A 315 -14.07 9.04 2.46
N LEU A 316 -13.65 10.19 3.06
CA LEU A 316 -13.45 10.32 4.50
C LEU A 316 -14.73 10.65 5.29
N GLU A 317 -15.85 10.86 4.61
CA GLU A 317 -17.14 11.25 5.21
C GLU A 317 -18.27 10.26 4.87
N PRO A 318 -18.13 8.96 5.19
CA PRO A 318 -19.14 7.94 4.90
C PRO A 318 -20.36 8.07 5.81
N PHE A 319 -21.37 7.22 5.55
CA PHE A 319 -22.45 6.97 6.51
C PHE A 319 -21.97 5.94 7.54
N VAL A 320 -22.12 6.26 8.82
CA VAL A 320 -21.63 5.43 9.92
C VAL A 320 -22.74 5.15 10.95
N LEU A 321 -22.76 3.92 11.47
CA LEU A 321 -23.57 3.53 12.60
C LEU A 321 -22.74 3.74 13.87
N SER A 322 -23.16 4.66 14.74
CA SER A 322 -22.52 4.87 16.03
C SER A 322 -22.86 3.74 17.00
N PHE A 323 -21.84 3.20 17.68
CA PHE A 323 -22.04 2.17 18.71
C PHE A 323 -22.57 2.71 20.04
N ASN A 324 -22.47 4.04 20.27
CA ASN A 324 -22.93 4.63 21.52
C ASN A 324 -24.44 4.71 21.63
N ASP A 325 -25.11 5.08 20.54
CA ASP A 325 -26.55 5.34 20.54
C ASP A 325 -27.33 4.56 19.47
N ASN A 326 -26.62 3.70 18.70
CA ASN A 326 -27.17 2.90 17.60
C ASN A 326 -27.89 3.74 16.53
N LYS A 327 -27.40 4.97 16.28
CA LYS A 327 -27.93 5.83 15.24
C LYS A 327 -27.00 5.90 14.03
N LEU A 328 -27.63 6.12 12.88
CA LEU A 328 -26.93 6.34 11.63
C LEU A 328 -26.63 7.83 11.46
N TYR A 329 -25.36 8.15 11.19
CA TYR A 329 -24.88 9.50 10.95
C TYR A 329 -24.29 9.61 9.54
N ASN A 330 -24.65 10.71 8.87
CA ASN A 330 -24.00 11.11 7.62
C ASN A 330 -22.84 12.07 8.00
N LEU A 331 -21.60 11.62 7.84
CA LEU A 331 -20.45 12.46 8.19
C LEU A 331 -20.22 13.63 7.23
N ALA A 332 -20.91 13.66 6.06
CA ALA A 332 -20.90 14.81 5.15
C ALA A 332 -21.82 15.94 5.62
N ASP A 333 -22.71 15.71 6.60
CA ASP A 333 -23.49 16.78 7.21
C ASP A 333 -22.58 17.65 8.10
N SER A 334 -22.51 18.95 7.83
CA SER A 334 -21.65 19.89 8.52
C SER A 334 -21.85 19.87 10.05
N LYS A 335 -23.09 19.73 10.52
CA LYS A 335 -23.41 19.67 11.96
C LYS A 335 -22.89 18.38 12.61
N VAL A 336 -22.90 17.28 11.86
CA VAL A 336 -22.32 16.00 12.31
C VAL A 336 -20.80 16.08 12.26
N ALA A 337 -20.24 16.61 11.19
CA ALA A 337 -18.80 16.74 10.98
C ALA A 337 -18.10 17.62 12.03
N GLU A 338 -18.80 18.60 12.63
CA GLU A 338 -18.29 19.41 13.73
C GLU A 338 -18.06 18.60 15.02
N GLN A 339 -18.86 17.55 15.23
CA GLN A 339 -18.88 16.76 16.47
C GLN A 339 -18.20 15.40 16.32
N MET A 340 -18.20 14.85 15.11
CA MET A 340 -17.81 13.47 14.85
C MET A 340 -17.04 13.38 13.52
N LYS A 341 -15.71 13.24 13.61
CA LYS A 341 -14.84 12.97 12.47
C LYS A 341 -14.16 11.61 12.67
N ILE A 342 -13.96 10.87 11.61
CA ILE A 342 -13.18 9.63 11.69
C ILE A 342 -11.74 10.00 12.05
N LYS A 343 -11.26 9.46 13.17
CA LYS A 343 -9.88 9.58 13.60
C LYS A 343 -9.03 8.55 12.87
N ASP A 344 -9.45 7.28 12.93
CA ASP A 344 -8.73 6.16 12.31
C ASP A 344 -9.63 4.92 12.18
N ILE A 345 -9.15 3.92 11.44
CA ILE A 345 -9.70 2.57 11.46
C ILE A 345 -9.36 1.93 12.81
N MET A 346 -10.32 1.24 13.41
CA MET A 346 -10.07 0.53 14.65
C MET A 346 -9.05 -0.59 14.40
N LYS A 347 -7.92 -0.51 15.09
CA LYS A 347 -6.86 -1.55 15.04
C LYS A 347 -7.25 -2.81 15.82
N THR A 348 -8.12 -2.68 16.82
CA THR A 348 -8.64 -3.77 17.64
C THR A 348 -10.15 -3.69 17.71
N MET A 349 -10.84 -4.83 17.56
CA MET A 349 -12.28 -4.87 17.84
C MET A 349 -12.53 -4.74 19.34
N ASP A 350 -13.39 -3.82 19.72
CA ASP A 350 -13.92 -3.76 21.07
C ASP A 350 -15.00 -4.83 21.21
N ASN A 351 -14.66 -5.95 21.85
CA ASN A 351 -15.55 -7.10 22.05
C ASN A 351 -16.81 -6.78 22.87
N ARG A 352 -16.94 -5.56 23.42
CA ARG A 352 -18.14 -5.10 24.13
C ARG A 352 -19.28 -4.73 23.18
N HIS A 353 -19.00 -4.56 21.90
CA HIS A 353 -20.01 -4.21 20.90
C HIS A 353 -20.28 -5.41 19.99
N VAL A 354 -21.38 -6.10 20.26
CA VAL A 354 -21.90 -7.14 19.36
C VAL A 354 -22.73 -6.45 18.30
N VAL A 355 -22.25 -6.46 17.07
CA VAL A 355 -23.02 -5.96 15.93
C VAL A 355 -23.94 -7.08 15.43
N ASP A 356 -25.24 -6.80 15.42
CA ASP A 356 -26.24 -7.71 14.88
C ASP A 356 -26.06 -7.82 13.35
N ARG A 357 -25.69 -9.03 12.89
CA ARG A 357 -25.46 -9.29 11.46
C ARG A 357 -26.73 -9.17 10.61
N GLU A 358 -27.89 -9.48 11.17
CA GLU A 358 -29.17 -9.33 10.46
C GLU A 358 -29.49 -7.84 10.27
N PHE A 359 -29.24 -7.02 11.30
CA PHE A 359 -29.38 -5.59 11.22
C PHE A 359 -28.43 -5.00 10.17
N LEU A 360 -27.16 -5.39 10.14
CA LEU A 360 -26.21 -4.98 9.14
C LEU A 360 -26.62 -5.35 7.72
N SER A 361 -27.12 -6.57 7.52
CA SER A 361 -27.53 -7.04 6.19
C SER A 361 -28.70 -6.22 5.59
N GLN A 362 -29.52 -5.58 6.44
CA GLN A 362 -30.59 -4.70 6.00
C GLN A 362 -30.08 -3.39 5.39
N TYR A 363 -28.88 -2.95 5.80
CA TYR A 363 -28.26 -1.70 5.33
C TYR A 363 -27.13 -1.93 4.33
N MET A 364 -26.40 -3.04 4.44
CA MET A 364 -25.38 -3.41 3.46
C MET A 364 -26.05 -3.88 2.17
N GLY A 365 -25.94 -3.12 1.09
CA GLY A 365 -26.49 -3.42 -0.23
C GLY A 365 -27.83 -2.75 -0.54
N LYS A 366 -28.40 -1.96 0.37
CA LYS A 366 -29.44 -0.99 0.02
C LYS A 366 -28.78 0.35 -0.24
N THR A 367 -28.85 0.81 -1.49
CA THR A 367 -28.64 2.24 -1.79
C THR A 367 -29.64 2.99 -0.90
N LEU A 368 -29.13 3.73 0.08
CA LEU A 368 -29.96 4.59 0.91
C LEU A 368 -30.47 5.71 -0.01
N HIS A 369 -31.59 5.46 -0.66
CA HIS A 369 -32.42 6.53 -1.20
C HIS A 369 -32.95 7.30 0.03
N MET A 370 -32.19 8.26 0.49
CA MET A 370 -32.69 9.29 1.39
C MET A 370 -33.64 10.14 0.57
N GLY A 371 -34.92 9.89 0.82
CA GLY A 371 -36.02 10.48 0.09
C GLY A 371 -35.93 11.98 0.05
N GLU A 372 -36.27 12.50 -1.12
CA GLU A 372 -36.91 13.78 -1.29
C GLU A 372 -38.01 13.95 -0.24
N LYS A 373 -37.80 14.91 0.66
CA LYS A 373 -38.88 15.72 1.25
C LYS A 373 -38.38 17.11 1.50
#